data_eb85712471d13cf771d67a2026f8bc3b
#
_entry.id   eb85712471d13cf771d67a2026f8bc3b
#
_cell.length_a   1.000
_cell.length_b   1.000
_cell.length_c   1.000
_cell.angle_alpha   90.00
_cell.angle_beta   90.00
_cell.angle_gamma   90.00
#
_symmetry.space_group_name_H-M   'P 1'
#
loop_
_entity.id
_entity.type
_entity.pdbx_description
1 polymer ?
#
loop_
_entity_poly.entity_id
_entity_poly.type
_entity_poly.pdbx_seq_one_letter_code
_entity_poly.pdbx_strand_id
1 'polypeptide(L)'
;ALQALANTHTGLAHAAQRQQEDPDTPCAPDTAELPAQANHTGLPTPLKTGIETLSGMSLDHVRVHYHSSQPAQLNALAYAQGADIHVAPGQEKHLPHEAWHVVQQAQGRVRPTRQMKGGMPVNDDQSLEREADVMGARAVSQGMSASTGVAAFSPRSVSDIPGGAIAQCKSEIDV
;
A
#
# COMPACT_ATOMS: atom_id res chain seq x y z
N ALA A 1 13.92 -57.76 50.44
CA ALA A 1 13.34 -58.80 49.62
C ALA A 1 13.15 -58.28 48.18
N LEU A 2 14.09 -58.65 47.29
CA LEU A 2 13.88 -59.60 46.17
C LEU A 2 13.07 -59.04 45.06
N GLN A 3 13.43 -58.94 43.87
CA GLN A 3 14.24 -59.60 42.83
C GLN A 3 13.99 -58.83 41.56
N ALA A 4 14.95 -58.33 40.85
CA ALA A 4 15.61 -58.94 39.72
C ALA A 4 14.69 -59.61 38.71
N LEU A 5 14.69 -59.08 37.48
CA LEU A 5 15.04 -59.93 36.35
C LEU A 5 15.02 -59.10 35.04
N ALA A 6 16.08 -59.16 34.37
CA ALA A 6 16.37 -58.79 33.01
C ALA A 6 15.36 -59.35 32.01
N ASN A 7 15.16 -58.71 30.93
CA ASN A 7 15.04 -59.35 29.64
C ASN A 7 15.56 -58.51 28.49
N THR A 8 16.66 -58.98 28.02
CA THR A 8 17.20 -58.79 26.68
C THR A 8 16.20 -59.29 25.65
N HIS A 9 16.05 -58.58 24.54
CA HIS A 9 16.05 -59.19 23.18
C HIS A 9 15.89 -58.14 22.12
N THR A 10 16.92 -58.09 21.37
CA THR A 10 16.98 -58.62 20.00
C THR A 10 16.43 -57.65 18.93
N GLY A 11 17.38 -57.14 18.22
CA GLY A 11 17.35 -56.48 16.98
C GLY A 11 16.47 -57.15 15.92
N LEU A 12 15.95 -56.29 15.12
CA LEU A 12 15.55 -56.62 13.74
C LEU A 12 15.85 -55.42 12.86
N ALA A 13 16.79 -55.68 12.01
CA ALA A 13 17.12 -54.87 10.86
C ALA A 13 15.86 -54.55 10.07
N HIS A 14 15.53 -53.26 9.95
CA HIS A 14 14.63 -52.85 8.89
C HIS A 14 15.47 -52.38 7.72
N ALA A 15 15.35 -53.20 6.71
CA ALA A 15 15.93 -53.03 5.40
C ALA A 15 15.68 -51.60 4.86
N ALA A 16 16.74 -51.00 4.37
CA ALA A 16 16.72 -49.84 3.53
C ALA A 16 15.82 -50.11 2.30
N GLN A 17 14.66 -49.54 2.26
CA GLN A 17 13.91 -49.37 1.02
C GLN A 17 14.54 -48.19 0.32
N ARG A 18 15.42 -48.49 -0.61
CA ARG A 18 15.77 -47.61 -1.70
C ARG A 18 14.49 -47.37 -2.50
N GLN A 19 13.88 -46.23 -2.34
CA GLN A 19 12.97 -45.73 -3.35
C GLN A 19 13.82 -45.29 -4.52
N GLN A 20 13.60 -45.94 -5.63
CA GLN A 20 14.12 -45.59 -6.93
C GLN A 20 13.55 -44.19 -7.28
N GLU A 21 14.45 -43.23 -7.41
CA GLU A 21 14.14 -41.94 -8.00
C GLU A 21 13.93 -42.18 -9.50
N ASP A 22 12.71 -42.00 -9.99
CA ASP A 22 12.39 -41.94 -11.39
C ASP A 22 13.02 -40.69 -11.99
N PRO A 23 13.87 -40.80 -13.02
CA PRO A 23 14.57 -39.62 -13.59
C PRO A 23 13.75 -38.87 -14.65
N ASP A 24 12.43 -38.85 -14.54
CA ASP A 24 11.58 -38.17 -15.55
C ASP A 24 10.45 -37.35 -14.93
N THR A 25 10.81 -36.55 -13.90
CA THR A 25 9.93 -35.44 -13.50
C THR A 25 10.44 -34.19 -14.21
N PRO A 26 9.69 -33.65 -15.16
CA PRO A 26 10.04 -32.37 -15.74
C PRO A 26 10.03 -31.34 -14.63
N CYS A 27 11.16 -30.67 -14.40
CA CYS A 27 11.26 -29.48 -13.58
C CYS A 27 10.19 -28.49 -14.03
N ALA A 28 9.10 -28.43 -13.28
CA ALA A 28 8.26 -27.24 -13.32
C ALA A 28 9.15 -26.06 -12.95
N PRO A 29 9.13 -24.96 -13.70
CA PRO A 29 9.83 -23.76 -13.29
C PRO A 29 9.24 -23.34 -11.95
N ASP A 30 10.08 -23.39 -10.94
CA ASP A 30 9.82 -22.81 -9.62
C ASP A 30 9.66 -21.29 -9.83
N THR A 31 8.45 -20.93 -10.28
CA THR A 31 8.02 -19.53 -10.24
C THR A 31 7.81 -19.26 -8.77
N ALA A 32 8.89 -18.92 -8.09
CA ALA A 32 8.80 -18.33 -6.77
C ALA A 32 7.96 -17.05 -6.91
N GLU A 33 6.66 -17.23 -6.79
CA GLU A 33 5.71 -16.15 -6.58
C GLU A 33 6.12 -15.50 -5.26
N LEU A 34 6.85 -14.38 -5.39
CA LEU A 34 7.18 -13.56 -4.24
C LEU A 34 5.86 -13.28 -3.51
N PRO A 35 5.78 -13.57 -2.21
CA PRO A 35 4.54 -13.34 -1.47
C PRO A 35 4.13 -11.90 -1.69
N ALA A 36 2.97 -11.69 -2.30
CA ALA A 36 2.38 -10.38 -2.47
C ALA A 36 2.32 -9.75 -1.07
N GLN A 37 3.08 -8.68 -0.87
CA GLN A 37 3.13 -8.02 0.43
C GLN A 37 1.72 -7.57 0.80
N ALA A 38 1.26 -7.97 1.97
CA ALA A 38 -0.07 -7.64 2.42
C ALA A 38 -0.24 -6.11 2.46
N ASN A 39 -1.30 -5.62 1.84
CA ASN A 39 -1.59 -4.19 1.80
C ASN A 39 -2.16 -3.73 3.14
N HIS A 40 -1.34 -3.04 3.93
CA HIS A 40 -1.70 -2.50 5.25
C HIS A 40 -2.01 -1.00 5.22
N THR A 41 -2.04 -0.38 4.05
CA THR A 41 -2.22 1.08 3.90
C THR A 41 -3.65 1.55 4.11
N GLY A 42 -4.62 0.65 3.94
CA GLY A 42 -6.03 1.00 3.85
C GLY A 42 -6.47 1.47 2.46
N LEU A 43 -5.55 1.68 1.51
CA LEU A 43 -5.90 1.93 0.11
C LEU A 43 -6.45 0.65 -0.53
N PRO A 44 -7.49 0.72 -1.38
CA PRO A 44 -7.84 -0.41 -2.23
C PRO A 44 -6.63 -0.86 -3.06
N THR A 45 -6.35 -2.16 -3.08
CA THR A 45 -5.16 -2.71 -3.77
C THR A 45 -5.05 -2.25 -5.23
N PRO A 46 -6.13 -2.23 -6.05
CA PRO A 46 -6.04 -1.72 -7.41
C PRO A 46 -5.61 -0.25 -7.46
N LEU A 47 -6.14 0.59 -6.58
CA LEU A 47 -5.77 1.99 -6.51
C LEU A 47 -4.30 2.18 -6.12
N LYS A 48 -3.84 1.47 -5.08
CA LYS A 48 -2.44 1.46 -4.66
C LYS A 48 -1.52 1.10 -5.83
N THR A 49 -1.79 -0.03 -6.48
CA THR A 49 -1.01 -0.50 -7.64
C THR A 49 -1.01 0.51 -8.79
N GLY A 50 -2.16 1.09 -9.09
CA GLY A 50 -2.28 2.11 -10.14
C GLY A 50 -1.44 3.34 -9.87
N ILE A 51 -1.47 3.87 -8.64
CA ILE A 51 -0.68 5.03 -8.25
C ILE A 51 0.81 4.71 -8.24
N GLU A 52 1.21 3.57 -7.69
CA GLU A 52 2.61 3.13 -7.68
C GLU A 52 3.16 2.95 -9.11
N THR A 53 2.34 2.41 -10.01
CA THR A 53 2.71 2.26 -11.43
C THR A 53 2.90 3.62 -12.11
N LEU A 54 2.01 4.59 -11.84
CA LEU A 54 2.08 5.91 -12.45
C LEU A 54 3.18 6.79 -11.87
N SER A 55 3.39 6.72 -10.56
CA SER A 55 4.36 7.57 -9.85
C SER A 55 5.76 6.98 -9.78
N GLY A 56 5.89 5.66 -9.89
CA GLY A 56 7.13 4.94 -9.65
C GLY A 56 7.54 4.89 -8.18
N MET A 57 6.63 5.21 -7.26
CA MET A 57 6.89 5.33 -5.82
C MET A 57 6.07 4.31 -5.05
N SER A 58 6.63 3.72 -3.98
CA SER A 58 5.88 2.85 -3.07
C SER A 58 4.99 3.66 -2.14
N LEU A 59 3.75 3.20 -1.95
CA LEU A 59 2.80 3.75 -1.00
C LEU A 59 2.64 2.89 0.27
N ASP A 60 3.55 1.97 0.54
CA ASP A 60 3.46 1.06 1.71
C ASP A 60 3.44 1.80 3.05
N HIS A 61 3.97 3.02 3.08
CA HIS A 61 4.02 3.89 4.25
C HIS A 61 2.72 4.69 4.46
N VAL A 62 1.81 4.70 3.50
CA VAL A 62 0.55 5.45 3.54
C VAL A 62 -0.42 4.82 4.51
N ARG A 63 -1.20 5.65 5.19
CA ARG A 63 -2.28 5.24 6.10
C ARG A 63 -3.56 5.99 5.77
N VAL A 64 -4.63 5.25 5.55
CA VAL A 64 -5.96 5.82 5.31
C VAL A 64 -6.80 5.72 6.58
N HIS A 65 -7.29 6.87 7.01
CA HIS A 65 -8.21 7.03 8.15
C HIS A 65 -9.62 7.26 7.65
N TYR A 66 -10.37 6.19 7.50
CA TYR A 66 -11.78 6.26 7.12
C TYR A 66 -12.65 6.80 8.24
N HIS A 67 -13.80 7.38 7.88
CA HIS A 67 -14.76 7.95 8.82
C HIS A 67 -14.14 8.97 9.80
N SER A 68 -13.11 9.67 9.35
CA SER A 68 -12.43 10.69 10.15
C SER A 68 -13.29 11.92 10.34
N SER A 69 -13.31 12.46 11.54
CA SER A 69 -13.93 13.77 11.83
C SER A 69 -13.00 14.95 11.54
N GLN A 70 -11.74 14.71 11.25
CA GLN A 70 -10.74 15.76 11.06
C GLN A 70 -10.99 16.61 9.80
N PRO A 71 -11.41 16.06 8.64
CA PRO A 71 -11.72 16.87 7.47
C PRO A 71 -12.75 17.96 7.75
N ALA A 72 -13.76 17.69 8.57
CA ALA A 72 -14.77 18.67 8.95
C ALA A 72 -14.20 19.91 9.66
N GLN A 73 -13.09 19.76 10.39
CA GLN A 73 -12.42 20.90 11.05
C GLN A 73 -11.73 21.84 10.04
N LEU A 74 -11.44 21.32 8.85
CA LEU A 74 -10.82 22.03 7.74
C LEU A 74 -11.85 22.47 6.68
N ASN A 75 -13.13 22.26 6.92
CA ASN A 75 -14.20 22.40 5.92
C ASN A 75 -13.87 21.62 4.62
N ALA A 76 -13.34 20.41 4.78
CA ALA A 76 -12.95 19.55 3.70
C ALA A 76 -13.72 18.22 3.76
N LEU A 77 -13.85 17.55 2.63
CA LEU A 77 -14.45 16.21 2.52
C LEU A 77 -13.41 15.10 2.79
N ALA A 78 -12.20 15.37 2.37
CA ALA A 78 -11.02 14.56 2.62
C ALA A 78 -9.78 15.47 2.60
N TYR A 79 -8.66 15.00 3.10
CA TYR A 79 -7.37 15.66 2.93
C TYR A 79 -6.22 14.68 3.10
N ALA A 80 -5.09 14.99 2.47
CA ALA A 80 -3.82 14.29 2.63
C ALA A 80 -2.81 15.17 3.36
N GLN A 81 -2.11 14.59 4.34
CA GLN A 81 -1.06 15.26 5.09
C GLN A 81 0.11 14.31 5.32
N GLY A 82 1.20 14.52 4.60
CA GLY A 82 2.32 13.59 4.62
C GLY A 82 1.91 12.22 4.07
N ALA A 83 2.00 11.20 4.91
CA ALA A 83 1.61 9.83 4.59
C ALA A 83 0.18 9.49 5.03
N ASP A 84 -0.50 10.40 5.74
CA ASP A 84 -1.83 10.17 6.28
C ASP A 84 -2.91 10.77 5.38
N ILE A 85 -3.93 9.97 5.07
CA ILE A 85 -5.11 10.39 4.32
C ILE A 85 -6.32 10.29 5.25
N HIS A 86 -7.03 11.39 5.45
CA HIS A 86 -8.24 11.41 6.25
C HIS A 86 -9.45 11.61 5.35
N VAL A 87 -10.41 10.70 5.45
CA VAL A 87 -11.64 10.69 4.63
C VAL A 87 -12.85 10.78 5.55
N ALA A 88 -13.71 11.76 5.32
CA ALA A 88 -14.97 11.89 6.04
C ALA A 88 -15.93 10.74 5.67
N PRO A 89 -16.91 10.43 6.53
CA PRO A 89 -17.88 9.38 6.24
C PRO A 89 -18.59 9.59 4.89
N GLY A 90 -18.60 8.55 4.04
CA GLY A 90 -19.25 8.58 2.72
C GLY A 90 -18.50 9.38 1.64
N GLN A 91 -17.25 9.75 1.90
CA GLN A 91 -16.43 10.53 0.96
C GLN A 91 -15.28 9.73 0.34
N GLU A 92 -15.38 8.41 0.34
CA GLU A 92 -14.35 7.48 -0.17
C GLU A 92 -14.06 7.71 -1.67
N LYS A 93 -14.98 8.33 -2.39
CA LYS A 93 -14.80 8.70 -3.80
C LYS A 93 -13.63 9.66 -4.04
N HIS A 94 -13.23 10.42 -3.02
CA HIS A 94 -12.10 11.34 -3.10
C HIS A 94 -10.74 10.68 -2.82
N LEU A 95 -10.75 9.41 -2.38
CA LEU A 95 -9.54 8.70 -2.02
C LEU A 95 -8.47 8.65 -3.14
N PRO A 96 -8.81 8.45 -4.43
CA PRO A 96 -7.81 8.48 -5.50
C PRO A 96 -7.12 9.83 -5.65
N HIS A 97 -7.86 10.93 -5.47
CA HIS A 97 -7.36 12.30 -5.48
C HIS A 97 -6.38 12.52 -4.31
N GLU A 98 -6.79 12.22 -3.09
CA GLU A 98 -5.97 12.36 -1.89
C GLU A 98 -4.70 11.49 -1.93
N ALA A 99 -4.81 10.28 -2.48
CA ALA A 99 -3.66 9.41 -2.63
C ALA A 99 -2.62 9.96 -3.63
N TRP A 100 -3.05 10.74 -4.63
CA TRP A 100 -2.11 11.44 -5.52
C TRP A 100 -1.44 12.63 -4.82
N HIS A 101 -2.12 13.31 -3.92
CA HIS A 101 -1.51 14.35 -3.09
C HIS A 101 -0.36 13.83 -2.23
N VAL A 102 -0.44 12.60 -1.73
CA VAL A 102 0.69 11.95 -1.04
C VAL A 102 1.90 11.86 -1.96
N VAL A 103 1.70 11.49 -3.23
CA VAL A 103 2.79 11.45 -4.23
C VAL A 103 3.39 12.84 -4.44
N GLN A 104 2.57 13.86 -4.61
CA GLN A 104 3.02 15.24 -4.81
C GLN A 104 3.82 15.76 -3.61
N GLN A 105 3.39 15.43 -2.39
CA GLN A 105 4.10 15.76 -1.15
C GLN A 105 5.43 15.02 -1.06
N ALA A 106 5.45 13.73 -1.37
CA ALA A 106 6.67 12.93 -1.38
C ALA A 106 7.69 13.40 -2.43
N GLN A 107 7.21 13.97 -3.54
CA GLN A 107 8.05 14.61 -4.56
C GLN A 107 8.58 16.00 -4.13
N GLY A 108 8.16 16.52 -2.98
CA GLY A 108 8.55 17.85 -2.49
C GLY A 108 7.99 19.01 -3.32
N ARG A 109 6.94 18.78 -4.11
CA ARG A 109 6.34 19.79 -5.00
C ARG A 109 5.36 20.69 -4.28
N VAL A 110 4.88 20.27 -3.12
CA VAL A 110 3.83 20.97 -2.35
C VAL A 110 4.45 22.03 -1.47
N ARG A 111 3.96 23.27 -1.59
CA ARG A 111 4.33 24.39 -0.75
C ARG A 111 3.08 24.97 -0.10
N PRO A 112 3.16 25.47 1.15
CA PRO A 112 2.00 26.11 1.76
C PRO A 112 1.61 27.37 0.98
N THR A 113 0.36 27.44 0.57
CA THR A 113 -0.24 28.62 -0.09
C THR A 113 -1.10 29.41 0.89
N ARG A 114 -1.64 28.72 1.91
CA ARG A 114 -2.53 29.30 2.92
C ARG A 114 -2.24 28.74 4.31
N GLN A 115 -2.67 29.47 5.33
CA GLN A 115 -2.78 28.96 6.70
C GLN A 115 -4.24 28.95 7.14
N MET A 116 -4.68 27.79 7.64
CA MET A 116 -6.01 27.66 8.26
C MET A 116 -6.01 28.14 9.70
N LYS A 117 -7.22 28.31 10.28
CA LYS A 117 -7.37 28.57 11.71
C LYS A 117 -6.67 27.46 12.49
N GLY A 118 -5.75 27.85 13.39
CA GLY A 118 -4.89 26.90 14.11
C GLY A 118 -3.47 26.77 13.58
N GLY A 119 -3.10 27.54 12.51
CA GLY A 119 -1.74 27.58 12.01
C GLY A 119 -1.35 26.41 11.09
N MET A 120 -2.31 25.56 10.72
CA MET A 120 -2.06 24.45 9.81
C MET A 120 -1.76 24.98 8.39
N PRO A 121 -0.58 24.68 7.83
CA PRO A 121 -0.26 25.03 6.46
C PRO A 121 -1.09 24.19 5.48
N VAL A 122 -1.72 24.82 4.51
CA VAL A 122 -2.54 24.18 3.48
C VAL A 122 -2.05 24.63 2.11
N ASN A 123 -2.10 23.72 1.15
CA ASN A 123 -1.87 24.01 -0.26
C ASN A 123 -3.21 23.93 -1.02
N ASP A 124 -3.49 24.94 -1.81
CA ASP A 124 -4.65 25.04 -2.71
C ASP A 124 -4.22 25.41 -4.14
N ASP A 125 -3.03 24.97 -4.56
CA ASP A 125 -2.53 25.22 -5.91
C ASP A 125 -3.39 24.46 -6.94
N GLN A 126 -4.07 25.20 -7.78
CA GLN A 126 -4.98 24.66 -8.80
C GLN A 126 -4.31 23.72 -9.80
N SER A 127 -3.01 23.84 -10.02
CA SER A 127 -2.29 22.97 -10.94
C SER A 127 -2.09 21.59 -10.32
N LEU A 128 -1.78 21.53 -9.02
CA LEU A 128 -1.66 20.31 -8.26
C LEU A 128 -3.02 19.62 -8.06
N GLU A 129 -4.08 20.40 -7.83
CA GLU A 129 -5.45 19.89 -7.73
C GLU A 129 -5.90 19.23 -9.03
N ARG A 130 -5.73 19.89 -10.19
CA ARG A 130 -6.06 19.30 -11.50
C ARG A 130 -5.24 18.06 -11.80
N GLU A 131 -3.97 18.06 -11.44
CA GLU A 131 -3.12 16.89 -11.59
C GLU A 131 -3.65 15.73 -10.74
N ALA A 132 -4.03 15.99 -9.49
CA ALA A 132 -4.57 14.97 -8.58
C ALA A 132 -5.88 14.37 -9.11
N ASP A 133 -6.77 15.21 -9.67
CA ASP A 133 -8.00 14.74 -10.30
C ASP A 133 -7.70 13.79 -11.49
N VAL A 134 -6.83 14.22 -12.40
CA VAL A 134 -6.49 13.45 -13.60
C VAL A 134 -5.75 12.16 -13.25
N MET A 135 -4.74 12.26 -12.41
CA MET A 135 -3.89 11.12 -12.09
C MET A 135 -4.54 10.14 -11.14
N GLY A 136 -5.37 10.62 -10.22
CA GLY A 136 -6.20 9.76 -9.39
C GLY A 136 -7.19 8.93 -10.22
N ALA A 137 -7.87 9.55 -11.19
CA ALA A 137 -8.75 8.85 -12.11
C ALA A 137 -8.00 7.81 -12.98
N ARG A 138 -6.81 8.17 -13.46
CA ARG A 138 -5.93 7.25 -14.22
C ARG A 138 -5.47 6.06 -13.38
N ALA A 139 -5.12 6.30 -12.13
CA ALA A 139 -4.68 5.24 -11.22
C ALA A 139 -5.78 4.19 -11.00
N VAL A 140 -7.02 4.62 -10.83
CA VAL A 140 -8.16 3.69 -10.74
C VAL A 140 -8.27 2.84 -12.00
N SER A 141 -8.20 3.47 -13.19
CA SER A 141 -8.30 2.75 -14.47
C SER A 141 -7.17 1.77 -14.68
N GLN A 142 -5.93 2.16 -14.36
CA GLN A 142 -4.76 1.29 -14.51
C GLN A 142 -4.73 0.16 -13.49
N GLY A 143 -5.11 0.42 -12.26
CA GLY A 143 -5.18 -0.60 -11.22
C GLY A 143 -6.19 -1.70 -11.56
N MET A 144 -7.29 -1.37 -12.22
CA MET A 144 -8.26 -2.35 -12.71
C MET A 144 -7.68 -3.19 -13.86
N SER A 145 -6.82 -2.62 -14.70
CA SER A 145 -6.18 -3.33 -15.81
C SER A 145 -5.00 -4.20 -15.34
N ALA A 146 -4.28 -3.78 -14.32
CA ALA A 146 -3.12 -4.49 -13.77
C ALA A 146 -3.50 -5.78 -13.03
N SER A 147 -4.74 -5.90 -12.53
CA SER A 147 -5.22 -7.13 -11.91
C SER A 147 -5.37 -8.30 -12.88
N THR A 148 -5.17 -8.07 -14.19
CA THR A 148 -5.26 -9.09 -15.25
C THR A 148 -3.89 -9.46 -15.83
N GLY A 149 -2.80 -8.78 -15.44
CA GLY A 149 -1.45 -9.05 -15.96
C GLY A 149 -0.37 -8.67 -14.97
N VAL A 150 0.36 -9.65 -14.48
CA VAL A 150 1.53 -9.49 -13.61
C VAL A 150 2.67 -8.81 -14.37
N ALA A 151 2.77 -7.51 -14.30
CA ALA A 151 4.00 -6.78 -14.62
C ALA A 151 4.75 -6.52 -13.32
N ALA A 152 5.86 -7.20 -13.13
CA ALA A 152 6.76 -6.99 -11.99
C ALA A 152 7.40 -5.61 -12.12
N PHE A 153 6.85 -4.63 -11.41
CA PHE A 153 7.41 -3.31 -11.26
C PHE A 153 7.98 -3.20 -9.83
N SER A 154 9.25 -2.85 -9.70
CA SER A 154 9.86 -2.57 -8.39
C SER A 154 9.80 -1.07 -8.13
N PRO A 155 8.85 -0.59 -7.31
CA PRO A 155 8.75 0.82 -6.98
C PRO A 155 9.90 1.27 -6.08
N ARG A 156 10.33 2.52 -6.24
CA ARG A 156 11.33 3.13 -5.34
C ARG A 156 10.68 3.43 -3.99
N SER A 157 11.34 3.02 -2.92
CA SER A 157 10.91 3.34 -1.56
C SER A 157 11.18 4.82 -1.27
N VAL A 158 10.17 5.57 -0.87
CA VAL A 158 10.30 6.96 -0.44
C VAL A 158 10.27 7.00 1.07
N SER A 159 11.44 6.89 1.68
CA SER A 159 11.57 6.85 3.14
C SER A 159 11.72 8.23 3.78
N ASP A 160 11.84 9.30 2.99
CA ASP A 160 12.08 10.65 3.49
C ASP A 160 11.08 11.65 2.89
N ILE A 161 10.02 11.92 3.63
CA ILE A 161 9.23 13.13 3.44
C ILE A 161 9.87 14.19 4.33
N PRO A 162 10.60 15.18 3.76
CA PRO A 162 11.22 16.23 4.57
C PRO A 162 10.17 17.05 5.30
N GLY A 163 10.42 17.22 6.57
CA GLY A 163 9.67 17.83 7.63
C GLY A 163 8.64 18.90 7.28
N GLY A 164 7.48 18.76 7.90
CA GLY A 164 6.38 19.71 7.83
C GLY A 164 5.31 19.27 6.85
N ALA A 165 4.51 18.27 7.26
CA ALA A 165 3.40 17.80 6.44
C ALA A 165 2.41 18.95 6.17
N ILE A 166 2.25 19.31 4.89
CA ILE A 166 1.33 20.32 4.42
C ILE A 166 0.03 19.61 4.04
N ALA A 167 -1.11 20.09 4.57
CA ALA A 167 -2.39 19.52 4.22
C ALA A 167 -2.81 19.96 2.81
N GLN A 168 -3.27 19.02 2.01
CA GLN A 168 -3.97 19.27 0.74
C GLN A 168 -5.39 18.74 0.89
N CYS A 169 -6.36 19.56 0.59
CA CYS A 169 -7.76 19.32 0.94
C CYS A 169 -8.65 19.40 -0.29
N LYS A 170 -9.49 18.38 -0.50
CA LYS A 170 -10.66 18.52 -1.37
C LYS A 170 -11.75 19.22 -0.58
N SER A 171 -12.00 20.49 -0.91
CA SER A 171 -13.08 21.26 -0.32
C SER A 171 -14.40 21.07 -1.09
N GLU A 172 -15.51 21.34 -0.42
CA GLU A 172 -16.87 21.20 -0.97
C GLU A 172 -17.22 22.23 -2.07
N ILE A 173 -16.28 23.15 -2.40
CA ILE A 173 -16.53 24.29 -3.26
C ILE A 173 -15.89 24.10 -4.63
N ASP A 174 -16.17 22.99 -5.28
CA ASP A 174 -15.90 22.84 -6.71
C ASP A 174 -17.21 22.37 -7.40
N VAL A 175 -18.12 23.34 -7.56
CA VAL A 175 -19.30 23.20 -8.42
C VAL A 175 -19.11 24.11 -9.62
#